data_c9a334bd82eb2cd461ec385456caf998
#
_entry.id   c9a334bd82eb2cd461ec385456caf998
#
_cell.length_a   1.000
_cell.length_b   1.000
_cell.length_c   1.000
_cell.angle_alpha   90.00
_cell.angle_beta   90.00
_cell.angle_gamma   90.00
#
_symmetry.space_group_name_H-M   'P 1'
#
loop_
_entity.id
_entity.type
_entity.pdbx_description
1 polymer ?
#
loop_
_entity_poly.entity_id
_entity_poly.type
_entity_poly.pdbx_seq_one_letter_code
_entity_poly.pdbx_strand_id
1 'polypeptide(L)'
;MLLQKRSMNKDSFPGKFDTSSAGHIQAGDEPLESALRELGEELGIQATPEQLVFAGTFPISFAKEFHGKMFRDEELAFVYIYDQPVDIADLVLQKEEVEAVEWFALEETYAECQKSREKFCVPSGGLEIVREFMTEKRG
;
A
#
# COMPACT_ATOMS: atom_id res chain seq x y z
N MET A 1 -10.73 -6.22 -0.34
CA MET A 1 -9.42 -5.56 -0.19
C MET A 1 -9.61 -4.26 0.58
N LEU A 2 -8.83 -4.07 1.61
CA LEU A 2 -8.86 -2.84 2.40
C LEU A 2 -7.87 -1.82 1.83
N LEU A 3 -8.33 -0.60 1.59
CA LEU A 3 -7.47 0.49 1.13
C LEU A 3 -7.52 1.65 2.11
N GLN A 4 -6.43 2.40 2.20
CA GLN A 4 -6.38 3.62 3.01
C GLN A 4 -6.67 4.84 2.14
N LYS A 5 -7.41 5.80 2.70
CA LYS A 5 -7.56 7.12 2.11
C LYS A 5 -6.46 8.01 2.67
N ARG A 6 -5.61 8.52 1.79
CA ARG A 6 -4.48 9.36 2.19
C ARG A 6 -4.99 10.66 2.81
N SER A 7 -4.30 11.11 3.86
CA SER A 7 -4.63 12.38 4.50
C SER A 7 -4.58 13.54 3.49
N MET A 8 -5.45 14.52 3.67
CA MET A 8 -5.44 15.74 2.83
C MET A 8 -4.18 16.58 3.03
N ASN A 9 -3.41 16.31 4.10
CA ASN A 9 -2.15 16.98 4.38
C ASN A 9 -0.95 16.41 3.61
N LYS A 10 -1.14 15.32 2.87
CA LYS A 10 -0.05 14.69 2.11
C LYS A 10 0.34 15.54 0.90
N ASP A 11 1.64 15.63 0.64
CA ASP A 11 2.17 16.37 -0.51
C ASP A 11 1.86 15.71 -1.84
N SER A 12 1.73 14.38 -1.85
CA SER A 12 1.40 13.64 -3.06
C SER A 12 0.10 12.87 -2.87
N PHE A 13 -0.76 12.94 -3.89
CA PHE A 13 -2.03 12.22 -3.95
C PHE A 13 -2.93 12.40 -2.72
N PRO A 14 -3.14 13.66 -2.23
CA PRO A 14 -3.99 13.85 -1.05
C PRO A 14 -5.42 13.37 -1.30
N GLY A 15 -6.01 12.71 -0.32
CA GLY A 15 -7.39 12.25 -0.37
C GLY A 15 -7.66 11.08 -1.30
N LYS A 16 -6.65 10.53 -1.98
CA LYS A 16 -6.82 9.36 -2.84
C LYS A 16 -6.66 8.07 -2.05
N PHE A 17 -7.26 7.00 -2.56
CA PHE A 17 -7.12 5.68 -1.95
C PHE A 17 -5.85 5.00 -2.44
N ASP A 18 -5.10 4.42 -1.50
CA ASP A 18 -3.83 3.74 -1.72
C ASP A 18 -3.86 2.37 -1.04
N THR A 19 -2.81 1.59 -1.18
CA THR A 19 -2.68 0.31 -0.47
C THR A 19 -2.93 0.51 1.03
N SER A 20 -3.35 -0.56 1.72
CA SER A 20 -3.71 -0.49 3.15
C SER A 20 -2.63 0.14 4.00
N SER A 21 -1.39 -0.22 3.73
CA SER A 21 -0.23 0.33 4.40
C SER A 21 0.92 0.36 3.41
N ALA A 22 1.59 1.49 3.29
CA ALA A 22 2.68 1.66 2.35
C ALA A 22 3.73 2.59 2.95
N GLY A 23 4.98 2.19 2.85
CA GLY A 23 6.10 2.99 3.32
C GLY A 23 7.35 2.67 2.53
N HIS A 24 8.33 3.54 2.61
CA HIS A 24 9.61 3.32 1.97
C HIS A 24 10.51 2.47 2.86
N ILE A 25 11.21 1.52 2.23
CA ILE A 25 12.22 0.73 2.92
C ILE A 25 13.49 1.59 2.97
N GLN A 26 13.94 1.88 4.18
CA GLN A 26 15.16 2.63 4.37
C GLN A 26 16.38 1.73 4.21
N ALA A 27 17.52 2.33 3.89
CA ALA A 27 18.77 1.59 3.74
C ALA A 27 19.08 0.81 5.03
N GLY A 28 19.33 -0.49 4.87
CA GLY A 28 19.60 -1.38 6.01
C GLY A 28 18.39 -2.03 6.64
N ASP A 29 17.17 -1.62 6.25
CA ASP A 29 15.94 -2.21 6.78
C ASP A 29 15.58 -3.49 6.01
N GLU A 30 15.07 -4.48 6.74
CA GLU A 30 14.52 -5.68 6.13
C GLU A 30 13.09 -5.39 5.64
N PRO A 31 12.71 -5.84 4.43
CA PRO A 31 11.36 -5.58 3.89
C PRO A 31 10.22 -6.05 4.79
N LEU A 32 10.33 -7.25 5.36
CA LEU A 32 9.28 -7.79 6.24
C LEU A 32 9.14 -6.97 7.52
N GLU A 33 10.25 -6.61 8.14
CA GLU A 33 10.23 -5.78 9.35
C GLU A 33 9.63 -4.41 9.08
N SER A 34 9.97 -3.82 7.93
CA SER A 34 9.41 -2.54 7.50
C SER A 34 7.90 -2.63 7.30
N ALA A 35 7.43 -3.71 6.67
CA ALA A 35 5.99 -3.93 6.46
C ALA A 35 5.25 -4.07 7.79
N LEU A 36 5.80 -4.82 8.74
CA LEU A 36 5.21 -4.96 10.07
C LEU A 36 5.14 -3.63 10.81
N ARG A 37 6.21 -2.85 10.75
CA ARG A 37 6.27 -1.53 11.38
C ARG A 37 5.22 -0.58 10.80
N GLU A 38 5.16 -0.48 9.47
CA GLU A 38 4.22 0.41 8.79
C GLU A 38 2.77 0.03 9.09
N LEU A 39 2.47 -1.26 9.12
CA LEU A 39 1.14 -1.74 9.44
C LEU A 39 0.72 -1.34 10.86
N GLY A 40 1.65 -1.44 11.82
CA GLY A 40 1.42 -1.02 13.19
C GLY A 40 1.26 0.49 13.33
N GLU A 41 2.12 1.27 12.68
CA GLU A 41 2.11 2.73 12.77
C GLU A 41 0.88 3.32 12.08
N GLU A 42 0.57 2.89 10.87
CA GLU A 42 -0.49 3.51 10.07
C GLU A 42 -1.89 3.03 10.45
N LEU A 43 -2.07 1.75 10.76
CA LEU A 43 -3.38 1.14 11.01
C LEU A 43 -3.56 0.58 12.41
N GLY A 44 -2.51 0.52 13.21
CA GLY A 44 -2.58 -0.05 14.55
C GLY A 44 -2.72 -1.56 14.58
N ILE A 45 -2.33 -2.25 13.51
CA ILE A 45 -2.38 -3.70 13.44
C ILE A 45 -1.06 -4.28 13.93
N GLN A 46 -1.12 -5.08 14.99
CA GLN A 46 0.05 -5.76 15.56
C GLN A 46 0.14 -7.17 14.95
N ALA A 47 0.72 -7.24 13.75
CA ALA A 47 0.88 -8.49 13.03
C ALA A 47 2.17 -9.21 13.42
N THR A 48 2.18 -10.53 13.30
CA THR A 48 3.39 -11.34 13.43
C THR A 48 3.97 -11.63 12.03
N PRO A 49 5.26 -11.96 11.91
CA PRO A 49 5.85 -12.29 10.61
C PRO A 49 5.10 -13.40 9.86
N GLU A 50 4.57 -14.37 10.58
CA GLU A 50 3.84 -15.50 9.99
C GLU A 50 2.49 -15.10 9.41
N GLN A 51 1.95 -13.96 9.83
CA GLN A 51 0.66 -13.45 9.34
C GLN A 51 0.77 -12.64 8.06
N LEU A 52 1.99 -12.30 7.65
CA LEU A 52 2.23 -11.62 6.38
C LEU A 52 2.76 -12.61 5.36
N VAL A 53 2.07 -12.72 4.23
CA VAL A 53 2.47 -13.63 3.15
C VAL A 53 3.09 -12.81 2.03
N PHE A 54 4.33 -13.14 1.67
CA PHE A 54 5.01 -12.47 0.58
C PHE A 54 4.34 -12.84 -0.75
N ALA A 55 3.92 -11.82 -1.50
CA ALA A 55 3.21 -12.02 -2.77
C ALA A 55 4.06 -11.72 -4.00
N GLY A 56 5.03 -10.83 -3.90
CA GLY A 56 5.90 -10.49 -5.01
C GLY A 56 6.54 -9.13 -4.89
N THR A 57 7.27 -8.74 -5.93
CA THR A 57 7.94 -7.44 -6.01
C THR A 57 7.64 -6.77 -7.34
N PHE A 58 7.71 -5.46 -7.37
CA PHE A 58 7.63 -4.70 -8.61
C PHE A 58 8.46 -3.42 -8.50
N PRO A 59 9.00 -2.92 -9.63
CA PRO A 59 9.78 -1.68 -9.58
C PRO A 59 8.89 -0.46 -9.49
N ILE A 60 9.34 0.53 -8.67
CA ILE A 60 8.71 1.85 -8.59
C ILE A 60 9.76 2.88 -8.95
N SER A 61 9.40 3.80 -9.85
CA SER A 61 10.25 4.93 -10.20
C SER A 61 9.66 6.21 -9.63
N PHE A 62 10.51 7.01 -8.97
CA PHE A 62 10.13 8.32 -8.46
C PHE A 62 10.94 9.40 -9.15
N ALA A 63 10.27 10.50 -9.46
CA ALA A 63 10.94 11.73 -9.88
C ALA A 63 10.80 12.73 -8.74
N LYS A 64 11.93 13.21 -8.21
CA LYS A 64 11.95 14.24 -7.16
C LYS A 64 12.70 15.45 -7.66
N GLU A 65 12.14 16.64 -7.44
CA GLU A 65 12.83 17.89 -7.66
C GLU A 65 13.51 18.30 -6.36
N PHE A 66 14.81 18.53 -6.44
CA PHE A 66 15.60 18.95 -5.29
C PHE A 66 16.62 20.00 -5.76
N HIS A 67 16.56 21.20 -5.18
CA HIS A 67 17.40 22.34 -5.56
C HIS A 67 17.36 22.65 -7.06
N GLY A 68 16.17 22.56 -7.66
CA GLY A 68 15.98 22.83 -9.08
C GLY A 68 16.46 21.75 -10.03
N LYS A 69 16.88 20.60 -9.51
CA LYS A 69 17.31 19.45 -10.31
C LYS A 69 16.34 18.28 -10.12
N MET A 70 16.05 17.59 -11.22
CA MET A 70 15.22 16.39 -11.17
C MET A 70 16.09 15.17 -10.88
N PHE A 71 15.76 14.46 -9.83
CA PHE A 71 16.36 13.16 -9.49
C PHE A 71 15.35 12.07 -9.71
N ARG A 72 15.77 10.99 -10.35
CA ARG A 72 14.98 9.77 -10.48
C ARG A 72 15.53 8.73 -9.53
N ASP A 73 14.66 8.23 -8.65
CA ASP A 73 14.95 7.11 -7.78
C ASP A 73 14.18 5.91 -8.28
N GLU A 74 14.86 4.77 -8.36
CA GLU A 74 14.21 3.50 -8.65
C GLU A 74 14.31 2.62 -7.43
N GLU A 75 13.15 2.15 -6.95
CA GLU A 75 13.06 1.28 -5.80
C GLU A 75 12.33 0.00 -6.16
N LEU A 76 12.59 -1.07 -5.42
CA LEU A 76 11.87 -2.32 -5.53
C LEU A 76 10.82 -2.36 -4.42
N ALA A 77 9.55 -2.43 -4.80
CA ALA A 77 8.45 -2.54 -3.84
C ALA A 77 8.18 -4.01 -3.53
N PHE A 78 8.06 -4.31 -2.25
CA PHE A 78 7.73 -5.66 -1.77
C PHE A 78 6.26 -5.68 -1.35
N VAL A 79 5.51 -6.66 -1.87
CA VAL A 79 4.08 -6.78 -1.61
C VAL A 79 3.84 -7.94 -0.66
N TYR A 80 3.21 -7.64 0.48
CA TYR A 80 2.81 -8.63 1.47
C TYR A 80 1.30 -8.62 1.64
N ILE A 81 0.72 -9.79 1.85
CA ILE A 81 -0.71 -9.95 2.09
C ILE A 81 -0.94 -10.31 3.56
N TYR A 82 -1.77 -9.52 4.23
CA TYR A 82 -2.26 -9.80 5.58
C TYR A 82 -3.66 -10.36 5.43
N ASP A 83 -3.81 -11.66 5.67
CA ASP A 83 -5.07 -12.38 5.41
C ASP A 83 -5.87 -12.70 6.68
N GLN A 84 -5.51 -12.08 7.80
CA GLN A 84 -6.27 -12.24 9.03
C GLN A 84 -7.53 -11.37 9.01
N PRO A 85 -8.59 -11.77 9.74
CA PRO A 85 -9.79 -10.95 9.83
C PRO A 85 -9.48 -9.56 10.38
N VAL A 86 -10.06 -8.53 9.76
CA VAL A 86 -9.89 -7.14 10.17
C VAL A 86 -11.26 -6.49 10.32
N ASP A 87 -11.50 -5.91 11.49
CA ASP A 87 -12.66 -5.06 11.73
C ASP A 87 -12.17 -3.60 11.74
N ILE A 88 -12.70 -2.78 10.82
CA ILE A 88 -12.30 -1.38 10.71
C ILE A 88 -12.48 -0.64 12.04
N ALA A 89 -13.49 -1.00 12.84
CA ALA A 89 -13.74 -0.36 14.13
C ALA A 89 -12.60 -0.56 15.13
N ASP A 90 -11.80 -1.62 14.96
CA ASP A 90 -10.69 -1.93 15.87
C ASP A 90 -9.36 -1.27 15.45
N LEU A 91 -9.31 -0.63 14.28
CA LEU A 91 -8.09 -0.02 13.79
C LEU A 91 -7.82 1.32 14.45
N VAL A 92 -6.52 1.61 14.66
CA VAL A 92 -6.06 2.90 15.18
C VAL A 92 -5.26 3.58 14.06
N LEU A 93 -5.87 4.55 13.40
CA LEU A 93 -5.28 5.21 12.25
C LEU A 93 -4.31 6.32 12.65
N GLN A 94 -3.17 6.37 11.98
CA GLN A 94 -2.23 7.48 12.09
C GLN A 94 -2.77 8.64 11.25
N LYS A 95 -3.50 9.55 11.87
CA LYS A 95 -4.29 10.59 11.18
C LYS A 95 -3.48 11.53 10.29
N GLU A 96 -2.20 11.75 10.61
CA GLU A 96 -1.31 12.55 9.77
C GLU A 96 -1.06 11.91 8.41
N GLU A 97 -1.16 10.58 8.34
CA GLU A 97 -0.90 9.81 7.11
C GLU A 97 -2.18 9.25 6.50
N VAL A 98 -3.11 8.78 7.34
CA VAL A 98 -4.30 8.03 6.93
C VAL A 98 -5.55 8.70 7.45
N GLU A 99 -6.39 9.23 6.57
CA GLU A 99 -7.67 9.84 6.95
C GLU A 99 -8.72 8.80 7.32
N ALA A 100 -8.82 7.74 6.53
CA ALA A 100 -9.81 6.70 6.69
C ALA A 100 -9.38 5.41 5.97
N VAL A 101 -10.10 4.33 6.21
CA VAL A 101 -9.95 3.08 5.46
C VAL A 101 -11.32 2.62 4.99
N GLU A 102 -11.33 1.87 3.88
CA GLU A 102 -12.57 1.39 3.28
C GLU A 102 -12.32 0.07 2.54
N TRP A 103 -13.32 -0.81 2.55
CA TRP A 103 -13.26 -2.05 1.80
C TRP A 103 -13.62 -1.83 0.34
N PHE A 104 -12.88 -2.47 -0.56
CA PHE A 104 -13.10 -2.40 -2.01
C PHE A 104 -13.05 -3.82 -2.60
N ALA A 105 -13.88 -4.06 -3.61
CA ALA A 105 -13.80 -5.29 -4.39
C ALA A 105 -12.57 -5.23 -5.31
N LEU A 106 -11.71 -6.23 -5.24
CA LEU A 106 -10.43 -6.24 -5.96
C LEU A 106 -10.61 -6.09 -7.47
N GLU A 107 -11.49 -6.89 -8.07
CA GLU A 107 -11.69 -6.87 -9.53
C GLU A 107 -12.29 -5.55 -10.02
N GLU A 108 -13.25 -5.00 -9.29
CA GLU A 108 -13.85 -3.71 -9.63
C GLU A 108 -12.84 -2.58 -9.51
N THR A 109 -12.01 -2.61 -8.47
CA THR A 109 -10.96 -1.59 -8.25
C THR A 109 -9.92 -1.67 -9.36
N TYR A 110 -9.49 -2.88 -9.71
CA TYR A 110 -8.55 -3.07 -10.81
C TYR A 110 -9.08 -2.49 -12.12
N ALA A 111 -10.34 -2.81 -12.45
CA ALA A 111 -10.98 -2.30 -13.67
C ALA A 111 -11.08 -0.77 -13.66
N GLU A 112 -11.45 -0.18 -12.53
CA GLU A 112 -11.57 1.27 -12.40
C GLU A 112 -10.21 1.96 -12.57
N CYS A 113 -9.15 1.40 -11.99
CA CYS A 113 -7.78 1.94 -12.13
C CYS A 113 -7.28 1.89 -13.58
N GLN A 114 -7.76 0.96 -14.40
CA GLN A 114 -7.41 0.91 -15.81
C GLN A 114 -8.07 2.03 -16.61
N LYS A 115 -9.21 2.54 -16.15
CA LYS A 115 -9.96 3.60 -16.82
C LYS A 115 -9.60 4.99 -16.31
N SER A 116 -9.43 5.15 -15.01
CA SER A 116 -9.20 6.44 -14.38
C SER A 116 -8.41 6.29 -13.07
N ARG A 117 -7.53 7.26 -12.81
CA ARG A 117 -6.73 7.31 -11.60
C ARG A 117 -7.16 8.45 -10.66
N GLU A 118 -8.33 9.02 -10.88
CA GLU A 118 -8.80 10.16 -10.08
C GLU A 118 -9.00 9.82 -8.61
N LYS A 119 -9.59 8.65 -8.33
CA LYS A 119 -9.93 8.20 -6.99
C LYS A 119 -8.80 7.41 -6.33
N PHE A 120 -7.97 6.73 -7.13
CA PHE A 120 -6.98 5.78 -6.65
C PHE A 120 -5.57 6.17 -7.05
N CYS A 121 -4.62 5.95 -6.14
CA CYS A 121 -3.19 6.03 -6.45
C CYS A 121 -2.46 4.70 -6.18
N VAL A 122 -3.20 3.61 -6.04
CA VAL A 122 -2.62 2.28 -5.84
C VAL A 122 -1.74 1.93 -7.04
N PRO A 123 -0.47 1.56 -6.84
CA PRO A 123 0.40 1.18 -7.95
C PRO A 123 -0.16 -0.02 -8.72
N SER A 124 -0.17 0.09 -10.05
CA SER A 124 -0.68 -0.97 -10.93
C SER A 124 0.05 -2.29 -10.74
N GLY A 125 1.37 -2.25 -10.56
CA GLY A 125 2.17 -3.44 -10.31
C GLY A 125 1.75 -4.16 -9.04
N GLY A 126 1.43 -3.43 -7.98
CA GLY A 126 0.93 -4.00 -6.74
C GLY A 126 -0.43 -4.66 -6.90
N LEU A 127 -1.35 -4.00 -7.61
CA LEU A 127 -2.68 -4.56 -7.88
C LEU A 127 -2.60 -5.85 -8.69
N GLU A 128 -1.74 -5.90 -9.70
CA GLU A 128 -1.55 -7.10 -10.51
C GLU A 128 -1.02 -8.27 -9.67
N ILE A 129 -0.06 -8.00 -8.79
CA ILE A 129 0.49 -9.03 -7.89
C ILE A 129 -0.60 -9.58 -6.96
N VAL A 130 -1.42 -8.71 -6.39
CA VAL A 130 -2.50 -9.12 -5.48
C VAL A 130 -3.52 -9.97 -6.25
N ARG A 131 -3.88 -9.58 -7.48
CA ARG A 131 -4.81 -10.35 -8.31
C ARG A 131 -4.28 -11.74 -8.61
N GLU A 132 -3.02 -11.85 -9.01
CA GLU A 132 -2.38 -13.13 -9.30
C GLU A 132 -2.33 -14.01 -8.06
N PHE A 133 -1.96 -13.45 -6.92
CA PHE A 133 -1.92 -14.18 -5.65
C PHE A 133 -3.29 -14.75 -5.28
N MET A 134 -4.35 -13.93 -5.37
CA MET A 134 -5.70 -14.36 -5.03
C MET A 134 -6.24 -15.40 -6.01
N THR A 135 -5.87 -15.30 -7.27
CA THR A 135 -6.26 -16.29 -8.30
C THR A 135 -5.60 -17.64 -8.01
N GLU A 136 -4.31 -17.66 -7.70
CA GLU A 136 -3.58 -18.88 -7.34
C GLU A 136 -4.14 -19.52 -6.07
N LYS A 137 -4.50 -18.71 -5.08
CA LYS A 137 -5.07 -19.20 -3.83
C LYS A 137 -6.43 -19.86 -4.03
N ARG A 138 -7.21 -19.37 -5.01
CA ARG A 138 -8.53 -19.95 -5.37
C ARG A 138 -8.43 -21.18 -6.26
N GLY A 139 -7.35 -21.26 -7.01
CA GLY A 139 -7.08 -22.37 -7.91
C GLY A 139 -6.47 -23.54 -7.18
#